data_d6a3e2ec8b769be34db037f656c734e9
#
_entry.id   d6a3e2ec8b769be34db037f656c734e9
#
_cell.length_a   1.000
_cell.length_b   1.000
_cell.length_c   1.000
_cell.angle_alpha   90.00
_cell.angle_beta   90.00
_cell.angle_gamma   90.00
#
_symmetry.space_group_name_H-M   'P 1'
#
loop_
_entity.id
_entity.type
_entity.pdbx_description
1 polymer ?
#
loop_
_entity_poly.entity_id
_entity_poly.type
_entity_poly.pdbx_seq_one_letter_code
_entity_poly.pdbx_strand_id
1 'polypeptide(L)'
;MRLPKDDAAVLSARWTEGVLLKRDVFSTVERGRFRDDGGEVDAVLRRLDSVPWWSYLPARHLFARERRALAKARGLNVGPELLWAGREALVRGFIDGVALHLAKPFGDAGYFRSAKLALRKMHRAGICHNDLAKEQNWLVGRDGNAYLTDFQLAACFATRGRLFRIAAYEDLRHLLKHKRSYAPDVLTPKERGILARKSFVASIWLKTGKKVYRAITRGLFNFTDREGGGRRLVNDAPVLLDLIRKNPDVRDTAIVAFADRRTGVGLYAFVEADRTALEAQLRSELTAAKGPKPPEHIQVVRALPRDASGKPRTEILQLVAMNQLDLIEPLMKSEADRAFLKDILEQRKNLRDRFNFEVADLTPPASSADVSTREGGTR
;
A
#
# COMPACT_ATOMS: atom_id res chain seq x y z
N MET A 1 5.11 17.80 16.47
CA MET A 1 5.42 17.47 17.90
C MET A 1 6.85 16.95 17.93
N ARG A 2 7.64 17.18 18.97
CA ARG A 2 9.02 16.61 19.04
C ARG A 2 8.98 15.24 19.71
N LEU A 3 9.87 14.34 19.30
CA LEU A 3 10.04 13.06 19.99
C LEU A 3 10.37 13.29 21.48
N PRO A 4 9.91 12.38 22.37
CA PRO A 4 10.37 12.34 23.75
C PRO A 4 11.90 12.28 23.81
N LYS A 5 12.51 12.94 24.81
CA LYS A 5 13.97 13.03 24.93
C LYS A 5 14.65 11.65 24.93
N ASP A 6 14.06 10.69 25.63
CA ASP A 6 14.58 9.34 25.74
C ASP A 6 14.55 8.61 24.36
N ASP A 7 13.44 8.74 23.61
CA ASP A 7 13.32 8.16 22.27
C ASP A 7 14.33 8.80 21.31
N ALA A 8 14.48 10.14 21.36
CA ALA A 8 15.45 10.87 20.53
C ALA A 8 16.89 10.48 20.85
N ALA A 9 17.25 10.31 22.12
CA ALA A 9 18.58 9.88 22.54
C ALA A 9 18.95 8.48 22.01
N VAL A 10 18.05 7.52 22.11
CA VAL A 10 18.27 6.17 21.59
C VAL A 10 18.42 6.19 20.07
N LEU A 11 17.55 6.91 19.37
CA LEU A 11 17.61 6.97 17.90
C LEU A 11 18.87 7.68 17.42
N SER A 12 19.31 8.77 18.06
CA SER A 12 20.53 9.46 17.68
C SER A 12 21.81 8.59 17.85
N ALA A 13 21.77 7.65 18.79
CA ALA A 13 22.91 6.77 19.08
C ALA A 13 22.91 5.47 18.24
N ARG A 14 21.73 4.99 17.83
CA ARG A 14 21.55 3.63 17.28
C ARG A 14 20.94 3.58 15.88
N TRP A 15 20.42 4.68 15.33
CA TRP A 15 19.79 4.75 14.01
C TRP A 15 20.65 5.50 13.02
N THR A 16 20.91 4.89 11.86
CA THR A 16 21.72 5.48 10.79
C THR A 16 21.07 5.26 9.41
N GLU A 17 21.49 6.04 8.42
CA GLU A 17 21.10 5.90 7.00
C GLU A 17 19.59 5.91 6.74
N GLY A 18 18.83 6.71 7.50
CA GLY A 18 17.37 6.76 7.38
C GLY A 18 16.88 7.30 6.05
N VAL A 19 16.22 6.45 5.25
CA VAL A 19 15.52 6.83 4.02
C VAL A 19 14.02 6.86 4.29
N LEU A 20 13.37 7.99 4.01
CA LEU A 20 11.94 8.16 4.23
C LEU A 20 11.16 7.25 3.27
N LEU A 21 10.40 6.29 3.81
CA LEU A 21 9.50 5.43 3.04
C LEU A 21 8.09 6.02 2.95
N LYS A 22 7.60 6.57 4.08
CA LYS A 22 6.20 7.02 4.19
C LYS A 22 6.07 8.11 5.24
N ARG A 23 5.27 9.14 4.93
CA ARG A 23 4.77 10.10 5.91
C ARG A 23 3.29 10.30 5.69
N ASP A 24 2.47 9.97 6.67
CA ASP A 24 1.03 10.15 6.63
C ASP A 24 0.51 10.78 7.94
N VAL A 25 -0.81 10.89 8.05
CA VAL A 25 -1.47 11.47 9.24
C VAL A 25 -1.32 10.61 10.51
N PHE A 26 -0.78 9.40 10.41
CA PHE A 26 -0.64 8.48 11.53
C PHE A 26 0.80 8.18 11.92
N SER A 27 1.79 8.41 11.02
CA SER A 27 3.20 8.16 11.34
C SER A 27 4.15 8.62 10.22
N THR A 28 5.42 8.76 10.59
CA THR A 28 6.54 8.75 9.64
C THR A 28 7.21 7.37 9.72
N VAL A 29 7.52 6.78 8.57
CA VAL A 29 8.21 5.49 8.45
C VAL A 29 9.45 5.67 7.60
N GLU A 30 10.59 5.21 8.12
CA GLU A 30 11.91 5.27 7.47
C GLU A 30 12.53 3.87 7.43
N ARG A 31 13.29 3.59 6.40
CA ARG A 31 14.17 2.43 6.34
C ARG A 31 15.60 2.90 6.56
N GLY A 32 16.37 2.16 7.33
CA GLY A 32 17.76 2.46 7.62
C GLY A 32 18.41 1.30 8.34
N ARG A 33 19.45 1.60 9.10
CA ARG A 33 20.18 0.62 9.90
C ARG A 33 20.02 0.91 11.37
N PHE A 34 19.86 -0.13 12.15
CA PHE A 34 19.73 -0.03 13.60
C PHE A 34 20.80 -0.89 14.27
N ARG A 35 21.52 -0.27 15.19
CA ARG A 35 22.54 -0.97 16.00
C ARG A 35 21.87 -1.53 17.25
N ASP A 36 21.73 -2.86 17.31
CA ASP A 36 21.36 -3.59 18.51
C ASP A 36 22.58 -4.22 19.19
N ASP A 37 22.35 -5.07 20.17
CA ASP A 37 23.43 -5.72 20.93
C ASP A 37 24.17 -6.78 20.09
N GLY A 38 23.58 -7.26 19.00
CA GLY A 38 24.17 -8.22 18.07
C GLY A 38 24.87 -7.59 16.85
N GLY A 39 24.83 -6.26 16.73
CA GLY A 39 25.44 -5.54 15.60
C GLY A 39 24.45 -4.64 14.86
N GLU A 40 24.78 -4.31 13.62
CA GLU A 40 24.00 -3.41 12.79
C GLU A 40 23.12 -4.20 11.82
N VAL A 41 21.80 -3.96 11.88
CA VAL A 41 20.80 -4.69 11.10
C VAL A 41 19.93 -3.75 10.26
N ASP A 42 19.47 -4.22 9.10
CA ASP A 42 18.47 -3.51 8.30
C ASP A 42 17.15 -3.42 9.08
N ALA A 43 16.61 -2.22 9.18
CA ALA A 43 15.46 -1.97 10.02
C ALA A 43 14.51 -0.91 9.45
N VAL A 44 13.32 -0.89 10.02
CA VAL A 44 12.29 0.11 9.73
C VAL A 44 11.94 0.84 11.03
N LEU A 45 12.16 2.14 11.01
CA LEU A 45 11.77 3.06 12.07
C LEU A 45 10.37 3.62 11.77
N ARG A 46 9.49 3.56 12.77
CA ARG A 46 8.22 4.27 12.77
C ARG A 46 8.17 5.24 13.93
N ARG A 47 7.76 6.49 13.67
CA ARG A 47 7.67 7.54 14.69
C ARG A 47 6.42 8.42 14.51
N LEU A 48 5.99 9.06 15.62
CA LEU A 48 4.78 9.87 15.70
C LEU A 48 5.04 11.38 15.79
N ASP A 49 6.30 11.82 15.75
CA ASP A 49 6.70 13.22 15.96
C ASP A 49 6.16 14.22 14.94
N SER A 50 5.88 13.76 13.72
CA SER A 50 5.33 14.57 12.63
C SER A 50 3.82 14.44 12.44
N VAL A 51 3.14 13.73 13.35
CA VAL A 51 1.70 13.50 13.28
C VAL A 51 0.95 14.78 13.66
N PRO A 52 -0.08 15.19 12.88
CA PRO A 52 -0.94 16.33 13.23
C PRO A 52 -1.63 16.10 14.59
N TRP A 53 -1.83 17.18 15.35
CA TRP A 53 -2.41 17.10 16.69
C TRP A 53 -3.80 16.42 16.73
N TRP A 54 -4.64 16.64 15.71
CA TRP A 54 -5.99 16.07 15.60
C TRP A 54 -5.99 14.56 15.32
N SER A 55 -4.95 14.00 14.72
CA SER A 55 -4.80 12.56 14.46
C SER A 55 -3.92 11.85 15.50
N TYR A 56 -3.35 12.58 16.46
CA TYR A 56 -2.39 12.02 17.41
C TYR A 56 -2.97 10.87 18.27
N LEU A 57 -4.18 11.03 18.80
CA LEU A 57 -4.79 9.98 19.61
C LEU A 57 -5.05 8.69 18.84
N PRO A 58 -5.68 8.70 17.64
CA PRO A 58 -5.79 7.47 16.84
C PRO A 58 -4.43 6.94 16.39
N ALA A 59 -3.46 7.79 16.02
CA ALA A 59 -2.10 7.36 15.66
C ALA A 59 -1.42 6.63 16.82
N ARG A 60 -1.49 7.18 18.03
CA ARG A 60 -0.96 6.55 19.24
C ARG A 60 -1.65 5.23 19.57
N HIS A 61 -2.96 5.12 19.34
CA HIS A 61 -3.68 3.87 19.51
C HIS A 61 -3.17 2.78 18.55
N LEU A 62 -3.03 3.10 17.25
CA LEU A 62 -2.49 2.18 16.24
C LEU A 62 -1.05 1.78 16.54
N PHE A 63 -0.23 2.75 16.95
CA PHE A 63 1.15 2.51 17.39
C PHE A 63 1.24 1.54 18.56
N ALA A 64 0.41 1.75 19.59
CA ALA A 64 0.38 0.87 20.76
C ALA A 64 -0.08 -0.55 20.41
N ARG A 65 -0.99 -0.69 19.44
CA ARG A 65 -1.42 -2.01 18.92
C ARG A 65 -0.28 -2.72 18.21
N GLU A 66 0.39 -2.04 17.26
CA GLU A 66 1.54 -2.59 16.54
C GLU A 66 2.65 -3.01 17.49
N ARG A 67 3.07 -2.11 18.40
CA ARG A 67 4.08 -2.40 19.42
C ARG A 67 3.75 -3.66 20.23
N ARG A 68 2.49 -3.79 20.69
CA ARG A 68 2.04 -4.94 21.49
C ARG A 68 2.04 -6.23 20.66
N ALA A 69 1.59 -6.15 19.40
CA ALA A 69 1.54 -7.31 18.52
C ALA A 69 2.94 -7.81 18.16
N LEU A 70 3.85 -6.90 17.78
CA LEU A 70 5.23 -7.23 17.45
C LEU A 70 5.99 -7.79 18.66
N ALA A 71 5.82 -7.19 19.85
CA ALA A 71 6.41 -7.70 21.09
C ALA A 71 5.95 -9.14 21.37
N LYS A 72 4.67 -9.43 21.16
CA LYS A 72 4.11 -10.77 21.36
C LYS A 72 4.48 -11.76 20.25
N ALA A 73 4.78 -11.27 19.06
CA ALA A 73 5.22 -12.08 17.92
C ALA A 73 6.73 -12.38 17.93
N ARG A 74 7.51 -11.82 18.85
CA ARG A 74 8.96 -12.03 18.94
C ARG A 74 9.28 -13.53 18.94
N GLY A 75 10.26 -13.94 18.10
CA GLY A 75 10.71 -15.33 17.97
C GLY A 75 9.77 -16.27 17.20
N LEU A 76 8.61 -15.81 16.71
CA LEU A 76 7.70 -16.66 15.93
C LEU A 76 8.12 -16.81 14.47
N ASN A 77 8.99 -15.94 13.96
CA ASN A 77 9.39 -15.87 12.55
C ASN A 77 8.19 -15.81 11.59
N VAL A 78 7.25 -14.92 11.88
CA VAL A 78 6.04 -14.73 11.06
C VAL A 78 5.95 -13.34 10.45
N GLY A 79 6.78 -12.41 10.90
CA GLY A 79 6.79 -11.01 10.51
C GLY A 79 8.04 -10.32 11.05
N PRO A 80 8.10 -8.97 10.97
CA PRO A 80 9.26 -8.22 11.43
C PRO A 80 9.47 -8.38 12.95
N GLU A 81 10.70 -8.56 13.35
CA GLU A 81 11.06 -8.60 14.75
C GLU A 81 11.07 -7.19 15.35
N LEU A 82 10.55 -7.03 16.57
CA LEU A 82 10.64 -5.79 17.30
C LEU A 82 12.03 -5.66 17.92
N LEU A 83 12.84 -4.75 17.37
CA LEU A 83 14.22 -4.51 17.81
C LEU A 83 14.23 -3.54 19.01
N TRP A 84 13.42 -2.48 18.93
CA TRP A 84 13.30 -1.48 19.98
C TRP A 84 11.94 -0.80 19.97
N ALA A 85 11.45 -0.36 21.13
CA ALA A 85 10.22 0.41 21.25
C ALA A 85 10.29 1.42 22.39
N GLY A 86 10.15 2.69 22.04
CA GLY A 86 9.97 3.81 22.96
C GLY A 86 8.50 4.20 23.16
N ARG A 87 8.28 5.46 23.53
CA ARG A 87 6.94 6.01 23.76
C ARG A 87 6.22 6.38 22.47
N GLU A 88 6.95 6.94 21.49
CA GLU A 88 6.44 7.49 20.23
C GLU A 88 7.26 7.05 19.02
N ALA A 89 8.22 6.17 19.22
CA ALA A 89 8.99 5.57 18.16
C ALA A 89 9.19 4.07 18.41
N LEU A 90 9.25 3.29 17.33
CA LEU A 90 9.62 1.88 17.37
C LEU A 90 10.51 1.53 16.19
N VAL A 91 11.39 0.57 16.39
CA VAL A 91 12.24 0.00 15.35
C VAL A 91 11.95 -1.49 15.24
N ARG A 92 11.71 -1.92 14.03
CA ARG A 92 11.47 -3.33 13.67
C ARG A 92 12.42 -3.76 12.57
N GLY A 93 12.78 -5.03 12.53
CA GLY A 93 13.61 -5.59 11.47
C GLY A 93 12.98 -5.39 10.10
N PHE A 94 13.81 -5.20 9.09
CA PHE A 94 13.35 -5.19 7.70
C PHE A 94 13.20 -6.65 7.22
N ILE A 95 12.10 -6.95 6.53
CA ILE A 95 11.90 -8.22 5.86
C ILE A 95 12.18 -8.03 4.37
N ASP A 96 13.21 -8.69 3.89
CA ASP A 96 13.53 -8.71 2.48
C ASP A 96 12.59 -9.70 1.75
N GLY A 97 11.53 -9.15 1.22
CA GLY A 97 10.48 -9.90 0.55
C GLY A 97 9.65 -9.04 -0.39
N VAL A 98 9.00 -9.69 -1.33
CA VAL A 98 8.14 -9.07 -2.34
C VAL A 98 6.67 -9.21 -1.94
N ALA A 99 5.90 -8.14 -2.00
CA ALA A 99 4.48 -8.16 -1.69
C ALA A 99 3.72 -9.15 -2.60
N LEU A 100 2.72 -9.85 -2.06
CA LEU A 100 1.99 -10.92 -2.74
C LEU A 100 1.47 -10.54 -4.12
N HIS A 101 0.90 -9.34 -4.26
CA HIS A 101 0.35 -8.83 -5.53
C HIS A 101 1.42 -8.57 -6.60
N LEU A 102 2.68 -8.40 -6.19
CA LEU A 102 3.83 -8.24 -7.08
C LEU A 102 4.51 -9.58 -7.36
N ALA A 103 4.68 -10.41 -6.32
CA ALA A 103 5.33 -11.73 -6.43
C ALA A 103 4.48 -12.72 -7.23
N LYS A 104 3.14 -12.62 -7.13
CA LYS A 104 2.16 -13.45 -7.86
C LYS A 104 2.54 -14.95 -7.84
N PRO A 105 2.55 -15.62 -6.68
CA PRO A 105 2.99 -17.01 -6.54
C PRO A 105 1.95 -17.98 -7.11
N PHE A 106 1.78 -17.97 -8.44
CA PHE A 106 0.83 -18.83 -9.14
C PHE A 106 1.22 -20.31 -9.00
N GLY A 107 0.27 -21.14 -8.55
CA GLY A 107 0.45 -22.57 -8.36
C GLY A 107 1.34 -22.96 -7.17
N ASP A 108 1.90 -22.01 -6.43
CA ASP A 108 2.86 -22.28 -5.36
C ASP A 108 2.18 -22.81 -4.09
N ALA A 109 2.09 -24.14 -4.00
CA ALA A 109 1.58 -24.83 -2.81
C ALA A 109 2.49 -24.67 -1.59
N GLY A 110 3.81 -24.47 -1.79
CA GLY A 110 4.81 -24.28 -0.74
C GLY A 110 4.57 -22.97 -0.01
N TYR A 111 4.46 -21.87 -0.76
CA TYR A 111 4.12 -20.55 -0.23
C TYR A 111 2.84 -20.58 0.62
N PHE A 112 1.75 -21.14 0.08
CA PHE A 112 0.47 -21.15 0.83
C PHE A 112 0.47 -22.10 2.02
N ARG A 113 1.36 -23.12 2.05
CA ARG A 113 1.61 -23.91 3.27
C ARG A 113 2.32 -23.09 4.33
N SER A 114 3.38 -22.38 3.96
CA SER A 114 4.12 -21.51 4.89
C SER A 114 3.23 -20.37 5.42
N ALA A 115 2.41 -19.74 4.57
CA ALA A 115 1.45 -18.72 4.98
C ALA A 115 0.44 -19.25 6.02
N LYS A 116 -0.08 -20.46 5.80
CA LYS A 116 -0.97 -21.11 6.76
C LYS A 116 -0.28 -21.46 8.09
N LEU A 117 1.01 -21.82 8.02
CA LEU A 117 1.83 -22.07 9.21
C LEU A 117 2.08 -20.77 9.99
N ALA A 118 2.42 -19.67 9.29
CA ALA A 118 2.61 -18.36 9.89
C ALA A 118 1.34 -17.90 10.65
N LEU A 119 0.15 -18.02 10.03
CA LEU A 119 -1.12 -17.74 10.72
C LEU A 119 -1.33 -18.63 11.95
N ARG A 120 -1.03 -19.91 11.86
CA ARG A 120 -1.18 -20.83 13.02
C ARG A 120 -0.27 -20.43 14.16
N LYS A 121 1.00 -20.08 13.91
CA LYS A 121 1.93 -19.60 14.92
C LYS A 121 1.40 -18.34 15.59
N MET A 122 0.98 -17.36 14.82
CA MET A 122 0.43 -16.09 15.28
C MET A 122 -0.85 -16.30 16.12
N HIS A 123 -1.81 -17.10 15.62
CA HIS A 123 -3.04 -17.40 16.33
C HIS A 123 -2.80 -18.21 17.63
N ARG A 124 -1.79 -19.11 17.65
CA ARG A 124 -1.38 -19.81 18.88
C ARG A 124 -0.87 -18.83 19.94
N ALA A 125 -0.17 -17.79 19.53
CA ALA A 125 0.25 -16.71 20.40
C ALA A 125 -0.90 -15.74 20.78
N GLY A 126 -2.14 -15.99 20.34
CA GLY A 126 -3.29 -15.14 20.64
C GLY A 126 -3.27 -13.80 19.90
N ILE A 127 -2.64 -13.72 18.73
CA ILE A 127 -2.59 -12.55 17.87
C ILE A 127 -3.47 -12.79 16.66
N CYS A 128 -4.35 -11.84 16.30
CA CYS A 128 -5.04 -11.79 15.02
C CYS A 128 -4.62 -10.52 14.28
N HIS A 129 -4.34 -10.63 12.97
CA HIS A 129 -3.80 -9.51 12.20
C HIS A 129 -4.87 -8.47 11.83
N ASN A 130 -6.07 -8.94 11.46
CA ASN A 130 -7.25 -8.14 11.10
C ASN A 130 -7.13 -7.29 9.83
N ASP A 131 -6.03 -7.35 9.08
CA ASP A 131 -5.84 -6.60 7.82
C ASP A 131 -5.22 -7.47 6.70
N LEU A 132 -5.48 -8.77 6.72
CA LEU A 132 -4.95 -9.72 5.75
C LEU A 132 -5.75 -9.79 4.43
N ALA A 133 -6.77 -8.93 4.29
CA ALA A 133 -7.44 -8.72 3.01
C ALA A 133 -6.52 -8.03 1.99
N LYS A 134 -5.57 -7.24 2.46
CA LYS A 134 -4.58 -6.55 1.64
C LYS A 134 -3.44 -7.49 1.27
N GLU A 135 -3.22 -7.67 -0.03
CA GLU A 135 -2.11 -8.49 -0.54
C GLU A 135 -0.73 -7.92 -0.19
N GLN A 136 -0.64 -6.62 0.04
CA GLN A 136 0.57 -5.93 0.45
C GLN A 136 1.04 -6.35 1.85
N ASN A 137 0.14 -6.82 2.71
CA ASN A 137 0.46 -7.27 4.06
C ASN A 137 1.01 -8.71 4.09
N TRP A 138 1.05 -9.36 2.92
CA TRP A 138 1.68 -10.63 2.70
C TRP A 138 2.95 -10.46 1.88
N LEU A 139 4.06 -10.99 2.35
CA LEU A 139 5.33 -10.97 1.65
C LEU A 139 5.73 -12.39 1.25
N VAL A 140 6.34 -12.52 0.08
CA VAL A 140 7.11 -13.69 -0.33
C VAL A 140 8.57 -13.39 -0.03
N GLY A 141 9.13 -14.03 0.98
CA GLY A 141 10.53 -13.85 1.35
C GLY A 141 11.48 -14.44 0.30
N ARG A 142 12.77 -14.09 0.38
CA ARG A 142 13.80 -14.70 -0.50
C ARG A 142 13.90 -16.22 -0.35
N ASP A 143 13.53 -16.74 0.79
CA ASP A 143 13.46 -18.18 1.09
C ASP A 143 12.18 -18.86 0.56
N GLY A 144 11.33 -18.11 -0.17
CA GLY A 144 10.04 -18.58 -0.67
C GLY A 144 8.95 -18.69 0.41
N ASN A 145 9.25 -18.38 1.66
CA ASN A 145 8.26 -18.43 2.74
C ASN A 145 7.40 -17.18 2.82
N ALA A 146 6.24 -17.32 3.45
CA ALA A 146 5.33 -16.22 3.70
C ALA A 146 5.66 -15.50 4.99
N TYR A 147 5.70 -14.17 4.90
CA TYR A 147 5.81 -13.28 6.05
C TYR A 147 4.67 -12.26 6.05
N LEU A 148 4.34 -11.76 7.23
CA LEU A 148 3.32 -10.74 7.46
C LEU A 148 3.95 -9.40 7.78
N THR A 149 3.34 -8.33 7.34
CA THR A 149 3.76 -6.96 7.67
C THR A 149 2.55 -6.11 8.05
N ASP A 150 2.77 -4.90 8.57
CA ASP A 150 1.73 -3.94 8.98
C ASP A 150 0.80 -4.42 10.09
N PHE A 151 1.34 -4.61 11.28
CA PHE A 151 0.60 -5.06 12.48
C PHE A 151 -0.23 -3.96 13.17
N GLN A 152 -0.47 -2.81 12.53
CA GLN A 152 -1.19 -1.67 13.11
C GLN A 152 -2.63 -2.02 13.54
N LEU A 153 -3.31 -2.89 12.79
CA LEU A 153 -4.67 -3.34 13.08
C LEU A 153 -4.71 -4.66 13.85
N ALA A 154 -3.54 -5.22 14.18
CA ALA A 154 -3.48 -6.48 14.92
C ALA A 154 -4.10 -6.36 16.33
N ALA A 155 -4.77 -7.41 16.75
CA ALA A 155 -5.35 -7.53 18.09
C ALA A 155 -4.70 -8.67 18.85
N CYS A 156 -4.31 -8.37 20.10
CA CYS A 156 -3.77 -9.36 21.04
C CYS A 156 -4.85 -9.76 22.04
N PHE A 157 -5.12 -11.05 22.14
CA PHE A 157 -6.11 -11.63 23.03
C PHE A 157 -5.41 -12.36 24.17
N ALA A 158 -5.92 -12.19 25.40
CA ALA A 158 -5.49 -12.95 26.56
C ALA A 158 -6.06 -14.38 26.53
N THR A 159 -7.29 -14.52 26.03
CA THR A 159 -7.99 -15.81 25.93
C THR A 159 -8.51 -16.03 24.50
N ARG A 160 -8.63 -17.30 24.09
CA ARG A 160 -9.16 -17.68 22.77
C ARG A 160 -10.70 -17.78 22.78
N GLY A 161 -11.35 -16.75 23.31
CA GLY A 161 -12.81 -16.66 23.39
C GLY A 161 -13.49 -16.49 22.02
N ARG A 162 -14.77 -16.12 22.02
CA ARG A 162 -15.58 -15.97 20.79
C ARG A 162 -15.01 -14.91 19.84
N LEU A 163 -14.61 -13.75 20.36
CA LEU A 163 -14.07 -12.65 19.55
C LEU A 163 -12.75 -13.06 18.86
N PHE A 164 -11.86 -13.74 19.58
CA PHE A 164 -10.64 -14.28 18.99
C PHE A 164 -10.96 -15.25 17.83
N ARG A 165 -11.90 -16.19 18.04
CA ARG A 165 -12.24 -17.17 17.01
C ARG A 165 -12.80 -16.52 15.73
N ILE A 166 -13.61 -15.46 15.88
CA ILE A 166 -14.15 -14.70 14.76
C ILE A 166 -13.00 -14.00 14.00
N ALA A 167 -12.12 -13.30 14.70
CA ALA A 167 -10.99 -12.60 14.08
C ALA A 167 -10.01 -13.57 13.41
N ALA A 168 -9.65 -14.67 14.06
CA ALA A 168 -8.78 -15.70 13.50
C ALA A 168 -9.40 -16.42 12.28
N TYR A 169 -10.72 -16.58 12.27
CA TYR A 169 -11.45 -17.14 11.13
C TYR A 169 -11.43 -16.20 9.92
N GLU A 170 -11.58 -14.89 10.13
CA GLU A 170 -11.48 -13.91 9.05
C GLU A 170 -10.03 -13.80 8.50
N ASP A 171 -9.01 -13.82 9.35
CA ASP A 171 -7.62 -13.89 8.90
C ASP A 171 -7.41 -15.12 7.99
N LEU A 172 -7.88 -16.30 8.39
CA LEU A 172 -7.81 -17.51 7.58
C LEU A 172 -8.61 -17.37 6.26
N ARG A 173 -9.80 -16.77 6.31
CA ARG A 173 -10.60 -16.56 5.10
C ARG A 173 -9.89 -15.66 4.10
N HIS A 174 -9.21 -14.60 4.56
CA HIS A 174 -8.43 -13.73 3.68
C HIS A 174 -7.26 -14.47 3.03
N LEU A 175 -6.50 -15.26 3.78
CA LEU A 175 -5.49 -16.14 3.19
C LEU A 175 -6.07 -17.08 2.12
N LEU A 176 -7.21 -17.71 2.40
CA LEU A 176 -7.84 -18.63 1.45
C LEU A 176 -8.38 -17.93 0.20
N LYS A 177 -8.80 -16.66 0.29
CA LYS A 177 -9.15 -15.86 -0.89
C LYS A 177 -7.95 -15.63 -1.78
N HIS A 178 -6.80 -15.25 -1.21
CA HIS A 178 -5.54 -15.12 -1.97
C HIS A 178 -5.13 -16.45 -2.58
N LYS A 179 -5.19 -17.54 -1.80
CA LYS A 179 -4.90 -18.88 -2.31
C LYS A 179 -5.81 -19.26 -3.49
N ARG A 180 -7.10 -18.91 -3.44
CA ARG A 180 -8.01 -19.13 -4.57
C ARG A 180 -7.63 -18.34 -5.82
N SER A 181 -7.11 -17.12 -5.64
CA SER A 181 -6.71 -16.26 -6.76
C SER A 181 -5.40 -16.74 -7.41
N TYR A 182 -4.45 -17.21 -6.63
CA TYR A 182 -3.11 -17.55 -7.11
C TYR A 182 -2.85 -19.05 -7.27
N ALA A 183 -3.54 -19.92 -6.54
CA ALA A 183 -3.32 -21.36 -6.57
C ALA A 183 -4.65 -22.13 -6.34
N PRO A 184 -5.65 -21.97 -7.23
CA PRO A 184 -6.99 -22.55 -7.07
C PRO A 184 -6.96 -24.09 -6.99
N ASP A 185 -6.05 -24.72 -7.73
CA ASP A 185 -5.97 -26.18 -7.86
C ASP A 185 -5.48 -26.87 -6.58
N VAL A 186 -4.73 -26.15 -5.74
CA VAL A 186 -4.25 -26.68 -4.45
C VAL A 186 -5.20 -26.40 -3.28
N LEU A 187 -6.41 -25.89 -3.53
CA LEU A 187 -7.44 -25.73 -2.52
C LEU A 187 -8.02 -27.09 -2.11
N THR A 188 -7.97 -27.38 -0.82
CA THR A 188 -8.61 -28.59 -0.26
C THR A 188 -10.14 -28.46 -0.22
N PRO A 189 -10.92 -29.56 -0.18
CA PRO A 189 -12.38 -29.50 -0.04
C PRO A 189 -12.83 -28.72 1.21
N LYS A 190 -12.11 -28.85 2.33
CA LYS A 190 -12.38 -28.08 3.57
C LYS A 190 -12.17 -26.59 3.38
N GLU A 191 -11.13 -26.17 2.66
CA GLU A 191 -10.83 -24.77 2.35
C GLU A 191 -11.90 -24.16 1.42
N ARG A 192 -12.34 -24.93 0.42
CA ARG A 192 -13.47 -24.54 -0.44
C ARG A 192 -14.76 -24.34 0.37
N GLY A 193 -15.04 -25.24 1.33
CA GLY A 193 -16.18 -25.13 2.24
C GLY A 193 -16.11 -23.88 3.13
N ILE A 194 -14.92 -23.48 3.60
CA ILE A 194 -14.73 -22.21 4.35
C ILE A 194 -15.03 -21.00 3.46
N LEU A 195 -14.56 -21.02 2.21
CA LEU A 195 -14.79 -19.91 1.26
C LEU A 195 -16.26 -19.78 0.84
N ALA A 196 -16.98 -20.89 0.74
CA ALA A 196 -18.41 -20.90 0.39
C ALA A 196 -19.31 -20.29 1.48
N ARG A 197 -18.89 -20.32 2.75
CA ARG A 197 -19.68 -19.74 3.85
C ARG A 197 -19.61 -18.21 3.82
N LYS A 198 -20.78 -17.55 3.97
CA LYS A 198 -20.83 -16.08 4.10
C LYS A 198 -20.07 -15.63 5.35
N SER A 199 -19.27 -14.56 5.23
CA SER A 199 -18.60 -13.95 6.39
C SER A 199 -19.64 -13.28 7.29
N PHE A 200 -19.68 -13.70 8.56
CA PHE A 200 -20.53 -13.09 9.57
C PHE A 200 -20.09 -11.64 9.86
N VAL A 201 -18.79 -11.40 9.91
CA VAL A 201 -18.19 -10.06 10.13
C VAL A 201 -18.49 -9.14 8.94
N ALA A 202 -18.38 -9.64 7.70
CA ALA A 202 -18.73 -8.84 6.52
C ALA A 202 -20.21 -8.42 6.52
N SER A 203 -21.11 -9.25 7.01
CA SER A 203 -22.54 -8.91 7.08
C SER A 203 -22.83 -7.83 8.13
N ILE A 204 -22.20 -7.90 9.30
CA ILE A 204 -22.31 -6.88 10.36
C ILE A 204 -21.61 -5.58 9.92
N TRP A 205 -20.40 -5.67 9.36
CA TRP A 205 -19.66 -4.52 8.86
C TRP A 205 -20.39 -3.77 7.75
N LEU A 206 -21.01 -4.48 6.81
CA LEU A 206 -21.81 -3.87 5.76
C LEU A 206 -23.05 -3.14 6.31
N LYS A 207 -23.64 -3.63 7.39
CA LYS A 207 -24.84 -3.03 8.01
C LYS A 207 -24.52 -1.82 8.89
N THR A 208 -23.43 -1.85 9.64
CA THR A 208 -23.12 -0.83 10.68
C THR A 208 -21.78 -0.12 10.46
N GLY A 209 -20.71 -0.85 10.22
CA GLY A 209 -19.34 -0.30 10.16
C GLY A 209 -19.07 0.56 8.92
N LYS A 210 -19.65 0.20 7.78
CA LYS A 210 -19.45 0.93 6.52
C LYS A 210 -20.02 2.36 6.54
N LYS A 211 -21.12 2.60 7.28
CA LYS A 211 -21.68 3.94 7.46
C LYS A 211 -20.81 4.79 8.38
N VAL A 212 -20.37 4.24 9.50
CA VAL A 212 -19.52 4.91 10.48
C VAL A 212 -18.12 5.17 9.90
N TYR A 213 -17.51 4.16 9.26
CA TYR A 213 -16.21 4.32 8.60
C TYR A 213 -16.25 5.38 7.48
N ARG A 214 -17.29 5.39 6.64
CA ARG A 214 -17.47 6.44 5.61
C ARG A 214 -17.70 7.82 6.20
N ALA A 215 -18.42 7.94 7.31
CA ALA A 215 -18.63 9.22 7.99
C ALA A 215 -17.30 9.76 8.56
N ILE A 216 -16.50 8.90 9.19
CA ILE A 216 -15.20 9.26 9.76
C ILE A 216 -14.17 9.56 8.67
N THR A 217 -14.04 8.69 7.65
CA THR A 217 -13.02 8.87 6.60
C THR A 217 -13.37 9.98 5.60
N ARG A 218 -14.64 10.18 5.28
CA ARG A 218 -15.07 11.27 4.40
C ARG A 218 -15.24 12.59 5.14
N GLY A 219 -15.75 12.57 6.38
CA GLY A 219 -16.03 13.77 7.14
C GLY A 219 -14.81 14.37 7.83
N LEU A 220 -13.93 13.53 8.40
CA LEU A 220 -12.78 14.00 9.18
C LEU A 220 -11.46 14.02 8.38
N PHE A 221 -11.27 13.10 7.42
CA PHE A 221 -9.95 12.91 6.81
C PHE A 221 -9.90 13.19 5.31
N ASN A 222 -11.03 13.37 4.65
CA ASN A 222 -11.12 13.44 3.18
C ASN A 222 -10.22 12.39 2.47
N PHE A 223 -9.94 11.29 3.20
CA PHE A 223 -8.99 10.24 2.82
C PHE A 223 -9.76 9.07 2.26
N THR A 224 -9.64 8.86 0.98
CA THR A 224 -10.18 7.67 0.33
C THR A 224 -9.03 6.69 0.18
N ASP A 225 -8.99 5.67 1.05
CA ASP A 225 -8.08 4.52 0.94
C ASP A 225 -8.50 3.70 -0.31
N ARG A 226 -7.93 4.04 -1.47
CA ARG A 226 -8.24 3.45 -2.77
C ARG A 226 -6.98 2.94 -3.44
N GLU A 227 -6.33 1.98 -2.79
CA GLU A 227 -5.18 1.28 -3.37
C GLU A 227 -5.52 0.46 -4.62
N GLY A 228 -6.82 0.31 -4.95
CA GLY A 228 -7.31 -0.42 -6.13
C GLY A 228 -7.72 0.45 -7.33
N GLY A 229 -7.19 1.68 -7.46
CA GLY A 229 -7.45 2.53 -8.63
C GLY A 229 -8.83 3.20 -8.70
N GLY A 230 -9.73 2.86 -7.78
CA GLY A 230 -11.05 3.50 -7.65
C GLY A 230 -11.96 3.36 -8.87
N ARG A 231 -13.07 4.13 -8.86
CA ARG A 231 -14.05 4.11 -9.96
C ARG A 231 -13.45 4.57 -11.29
N ARG A 232 -12.45 5.46 -11.29
CA ARG A 232 -11.83 5.97 -12.51
C ARG A 232 -11.08 4.87 -13.27
N LEU A 233 -10.33 4.00 -12.57
CA LEU A 233 -9.63 2.89 -13.23
C LEU A 233 -10.62 1.87 -13.80
N VAL A 234 -11.77 1.65 -13.15
CA VAL A 234 -12.76 0.65 -13.61
C VAL A 234 -13.66 1.19 -14.71
N ASN A 235 -14.10 2.45 -14.60
CA ASN A 235 -15.10 3.01 -15.50
C ASN A 235 -14.49 3.87 -16.62
N ASP A 236 -13.49 4.71 -16.27
CA ASP A 236 -12.94 5.70 -17.20
C ASP A 236 -11.77 5.13 -18.03
N ALA A 237 -10.91 4.31 -17.41
CA ALA A 237 -9.73 3.80 -18.10
C ALA A 237 -10.05 2.96 -19.33
N PRO A 238 -11.05 2.07 -19.38
CA PRO A 238 -11.39 1.36 -20.61
C PRO A 238 -11.78 2.29 -21.75
N VAL A 239 -12.58 3.32 -21.49
CA VAL A 239 -13.01 4.32 -22.47
C VAL A 239 -11.80 5.13 -22.99
N LEU A 240 -10.92 5.53 -22.07
CA LEU A 240 -9.70 6.26 -22.42
C LEU A 240 -8.73 5.40 -23.22
N LEU A 241 -8.59 4.12 -22.90
CA LEU A 241 -7.80 3.15 -23.67
C LEU A 241 -8.29 3.06 -25.12
N ASP A 242 -9.62 2.94 -25.29
CA ASP A 242 -10.23 2.85 -26.64
C ASP A 242 -10.04 4.15 -27.43
N LEU A 243 -10.13 5.31 -26.77
CA LEU A 243 -9.89 6.61 -27.41
C LEU A 243 -8.43 6.77 -27.83
N ILE A 244 -7.47 6.42 -26.97
CA ILE A 244 -6.04 6.51 -27.28
C ILE A 244 -5.67 5.56 -28.42
N ARG A 245 -6.20 4.35 -28.45
CA ARG A 245 -5.94 3.35 -29.50
C ARG A 245 -6.48 3.72 -30.88
N LYS A 246 -7.40 4.68 -30.96
CA LYS A 246 -7.88 5.18 -32.26
C LYS A 246 -6.84 6.01 -33.01
N ASN A 247 -5.84 6.53 -32.31
CA ASN A 247 -4.78 7.28 -32.93
C ASN A 247 -3.82 6.32 -33.66
N PRO A 248 -3.60 6.48 -34.97
CA PRO A 248 -2.81 5.54 -35.80
C PRO A 248 -1.32 5.49 -35.41
N ASP A 249 -0.80 6.51 -34.73
CA ASP A 249 0.59 6.56 -34.28
C ASP A 249 0.81 5.76 -32.99
N VAL A 250 -0.27 5.26 -32.34
CA VAL A 250 -0.23 4.49 -31.10
C VAL A 250 -0.16 2.99 -31.41
N ARG A 251 0.91 2.33 -30.99
CA ARG A 251 1.06 0.86 -31.14
C ARG A 251 0.34 0.10 -30.01
N ASP A 252 0.49 0.56 -28.78
CA ASP A 252 -0.18 -0.02 -27.63
C ASP A 252 -0.25 1.00 -26.48
N THR A 253 -1.09 0.75 -25.50
CA THR A 253 -1.25 1.64 -24.36
C THR A 253 -1.67 0.89 -23.10
N ALA A 254 -1.16 1.34 -21.95
CA ALA A 254 -1.55 0.85 -20.64
C ALA A 254 -1.91 2.03 -19.74
N ILE A 255 -3.03 1.92 -19.02
CA ILE A 255 -3.43 2.91 -18.02
C ILE A 255 -3.38 2.28 -16.66
N VAL A 256 -2.71 2.97 -15.72
CA VAL A 256 -2.60 2.57 -14.32
C VAL A 256 -3.07 3.71 -13.42
N ALA A 257 -3.43 3.35 -12.19
CA ALA A 257 -3.81 4.34 -11.19
C ALA A 257 -2.61 4.74 -10.33
N PHE A 258 -2.59 6.00 -9.90
CA PHE A 258 -1.65 6.46 -8.88
C PHE A 258 -2.35 7.36 -7.86
N ALA A 259 -1.73 7.57 -6.71
CA ALA A 259 -2.26 8.47 -5.69
C ALA A 259 -2.09 9.93 -6.14
N ASP A 260 -3.20 10.61 -6.37
CA ASP A 260 -3.22 12.04 -6.69
C ASP A 260 -3.85 12.84 -5.54
N ARG A 261 -3.18 13.91 -5.09
CA ARG A 261 -3.63 14.73 -3.95
C ARG A 261 -4.94 15.45 -4.20
N ARG A 262 -5.19 15.89 -5.44
CA ARG A 262 -6.36 16.70 -5.78
C ARG A 262 -7.62 15.85 -5.92
N THR A 263 -7.48 14.67 -6.49
CA THR A 263 -8.62 13.81 -6.86
C THR A 263 -8.66 12.50 -6.08
N GLY A 264 -7.67 12.24 -5.23
CA GLY A 264 -7.48 11.00 -4.47
C GLY A 264 -6.93 9.86 -5.33
N VAL A 265 -7.34 9.75 -6.59
CA VAL A 265 -6.84 8.77 -7.58
C VAL A 265 -6.69 9.45 -8.92
N GLY A 266 -5.46 9.50 -9.42
CA GLY A 266 -5.13 9.91 -10.78
C GLY A 266 -4.98 8.71 -11.71
N LEU A 267 -5.10 8.94 -13.01
CA LEU A 267 -4.77 7.99 -14.05
C LEU A 267 -3.47 8.40 -14.75
N TYR A 268 -2.61 7.42 -14.98
CA TYR A 268 -1.37 7.58 -15.69
C TYR A 268 -1.40 6.66 -16.94
N ALA A 269 -1.34 7.24 -18.12
CA ALA A 269 -1.31 6.52 -19.38
C ALA A 269 0.13 6.41 -19.86
N PHE A 270 0.58 5.19 -20.11
CA PHE A 270 1.80 4.89 -20.86
C PHE A 270 1.40 4.52 -22.28
N VAL A 271 1.95 5.23 -23.27
CA VAL A 271 1.58 5.09 -24.67
C VAL A 271 2.82 4.65 -25.46
N GLU A 272 2.75 3.49 -26.08
CA GLU A 272 3.82 2.99 -26.93
C GLU A 272 3.71 3.62 -28.32
N ALA A 273 4.69 4.46 -28.68
CA ALA A 273 4.76 5.13 -29.97
C ALA A 273 6.19 5.60 -30.27
N ASP A 274 6.47 5.87 -31.52
CA ASP A 274 7.79 6.35 -31.99
C ASP A 274 7.97 7.87 -31.89
N ARG A 275 6.88 8.63 -31.72
CA ARG A 275 6.87 10.10 -31.70
C ARG A 275 6.67 10.65 -30.31
N THR A 276 7.69 11.31 -29.76
CA THR A 276 7.60 11.97 -28.44
C THR A 276 6.62 13.15 -28.42
N ALA A 277 6.40 13.82 -29.52
CA ALA A 277 5.44 14.93 -29.68
C ALA A 277 3.96 14.51 -29.59
N LEU A 278 3.68 13.20 -29.55
CA LEU A 278 2.32 12.66 -29.55
C LEU A 278 1.56 12.97 -28.23
N GLU A 279 2.26 13.25 -27.14
CA GLU A 279 1.61 13.55 -25.83
C GLU A 279 0.65 14.74 -25.90
N ALA A 280 1.11 15.86 -26.51
CA ALA A 280 0.29 17.08 -26.60
C ALA A 280 -0.93 16.87 -27.50
N GLN A 281 -0.74 16.15 -28.61
CA GLN A 281 -1.82 15.78 -29.53
C GLN A 281 -2.88 14.92 -28.83
N LEU A 282 -2.48 13.81 -28.18
CA LEU A 282 -3.38 12.94 -27.45
C LEU A 282 -4.13 13.69 -26.34
N ARG A 283 -3.45 14.58 -25.63
CA ARG A 283 -4.10 15.38 -24.59
C ARG A 283 -5.17 16.29 -25.18
N SER A 284 -4.93 16.90 -26.32
CA SER A 284 -5.91 17.72 -27.03
C SER A 284 -7.09 16.89 -27.53
N GLU A 285 -6.83 15.74 -28.17
CA GLU A 285 -7.86 14.82 -28.67
C GLU A 285 -8.76 14.31 -27.53
N LEU A 286 -8.18 13.87 -26.41
CA LEU A 286 -8.91 13.40 -25.25
C LEU A 286 -9.72 14.51 -24.56
N THR A 287 -9.25 15.75 -24.61
CA THR A 287 -9.98 16.90 -24.06
C THR A 287 -11.15 17.31 -24.95
N ALA A 288 -10.97 17.20 -26.27
CA ALA A 288 -12.02 17.50 -27.24
C ALA A 288 -13.08 16.40 -27.31
N ALA A 289 -12.72 15.16 -27.00
CA ALA A 289 -13.65 14.05 -26.93
C ALA A 289 -14.65 14.27 -25.78
N LYS A 290 -15.97 14.13 -26.04
CA LYS A 290 -17.04 14.14 -25.02
C LYS A 290 -16.98 12.85 -24.20
N GLY A 291 -15.87 12.64 -23.46
CA GLY A 291 -15.58 11.43 -22.71
C GLY A 291 -15.21 11.69 -21.27
N PRO A 292 -14.65 10.69 -20.56
CA PRO A 292 -14.12 10.85 -19.22
C PRO A 292 -12.97 11.87 -19.21
N LYS A 293 -12.71 12.45 -18.02
CA LYS A 293 -11.56 13.35 -17.81
C LYS A 293 -10.28 12.67 -18.26
N PRO A 294 -9.42 13.31 -19.08
CA PRO A 294 -8.14 12.77 -19.52
C PRO A 294 -7.25 12.32 -18.36
N PRO A 295 -6.29 11.40 -18.59
CA PRO A 295 -5.31 11.03 -17.60
C PRO A 295 -4.51 12.25 -17.12
N GLU A 296 -4.18 12.30 -15.84
CA GLU A 296 -3.35 13.36 -15.25
C GLU A 296 -1.95 13.37 -15.91
N HIS A 297 -1.43 12.19 -16.20
CA HIS A 297 -0.15 12.02 -16.89
C HIS A 297 -0.32 11.13 -18.13
N ILE A 298 0.29 11.56 -19.22
CA ILE A 298 0.47 10.77 -20.45
C ILE A 298 1.98 10.73 -20.67
N GLN A 299 2.55 9.55 -20.75
CA GLN A 299 3.98 9.35 -21.06
C GLN A 299 4.09 8.49 -22.30
N VAL A 300 4.70 9.05 -23.34
CA VAL A 300 5.03 8.32 -24.56
C VAL A 300 6.32 7.56 -24.32
N VAL A 301 6.33 6.27 -24.64
CA VAL A 301 7.45 5.36 -24.44
C VAL A 301 7.71 4.59 -25.74
N ARG A 302 8.96 4.20 -26.00
CA ARG A 302 9.33 3.44 -27.21
C ARG A 302 8.74 2.03 -27.19
N ALA A 303 8.67 1.42 -26.01
CA ALA A 303 8.05 0.11 -25.81
C ALA A 303 7.54 -0.03 -24.38
N LEU A 304 6.49 -0.84 -24.19
CA LEU A 304 5.95 -1.19 -22.87
C LEU A 304 6.64 -2.46 -22.32
N PRO A 305 6.92 -2.54 -21.02
CA PRO A 305 7.39 -3.78 -20.39
C PRO A 305 6.31 -4.87 -20.53
N ARG A 306 6.68 -6.04 -21.03
CA ARG A 306 5.74 -7.13 -21.30
C ARG A 306 6.08 -8.39 -20.51
N ASP A 307 5.06 -9.16 -20.20
CA ASP A 307 5.22 -10.52 -19.66
C ASP A 307 5.50 -11.55 -20.78
N ALA A 308 5.70 -12.80 -20.40
CA ALA A 308 5.95 -13.89 -21.35
C ALA A 308 4.77 -14.15 -22.33
N SER A 309 3.57 -13.63 -22.04
CA SER A 309 2.40 -13.72 -22.91
C SER A 309 2.25 -12.52 -23.84
N GLY A 310 3.19 -11.56 -23.79
CA GLY A 310 3.17 -10.31 -24.59
C GLY A 310 2.28 -9.21 -24.03
N LYS A 311 1.68 -9.38 -22.85
CA LYS A 311 0.85 -8.35 -22.22
C LYS A 311 1.70 -7.34 -21.44
N PRO A 312 1.30 -6.04 -21.42
CA PRO A 312 1.99 -5.04 -20.61
C PRO A 312 2.02 -5.43 -19.12
N ARG A 313 3.19 -5.30 -18.52
CA ARG A 313 3.41 -5.50 -17.07
C ARG A 313 2.91 -4.29 -16.30
N THR A 314 1.60 -4.21 -16.12
CA THR A 314 0.93 -3.08 -15.46
C THR A 314 1.37 -2.89 -14.01
N GLU A 315 1.85 -3.92 -13.32
CA GLU A 315 2.42 -3.83 -11.98
C GLU A 315 3.69 -2.98 -11.94
N ILE A 316 4.58 -3.13 -12.94
CA ILE A 316 5.79 -2.29 -13.05
C ILE A 316 5.41 -0.85 -13.39
N LEU A 317 4.53 -0.67 -14.39
CA LEU A 317 4.05 0.64 -14.80
C LEU A 317 3.36 1.39 -13.65
N GLN A 318 2.63 0.68 -12.79
CA GLN A 318 2.01 1.26 -11.61
C GLN A 318 3.05 1.74 -10.58
N LEU A 319 4.12 0.98 -10.35
CA LEU A 319 5.22 1.40 -9.47
C LEU A 319 5.93 2.64 -10.02
N VAL A 320 6.14 2.72 -11.33
CA VAL A 320 6.68 3.93 -12.00
C VAL A 320 5.73 5.11 -11.79
N ALA A 321 4.43 4.93 -12.06
CA ALA A 321 3.42 5.96 -11.88
C ALA A 321 3.32 6.45 -10.44
N MET A 322 3.59 5.59 -9.46
CA MET A 322 3.60 5.89 -8.03
C MET A 322 4.96 6.39 -7.52
N ASN A 323 5.97 6.49 -8.38
CA ASN A 323 7.36 6.82 -8.05
C ASN A 323 7.97 5.90 -6.96
N GLN A 324 7.60 4.62 -6.95
CA GLN A 324 8.08 3.60 -6.01
C GLN A 324 9.18 2.76 -6.64
N LEU A 325 10.32 3.40 -6.94
CA LEU A 325 11.39 2.82 -7.76
C LEU A 325 12.15 1.70 -7.05
N ASP A 326 12.28 1.78 -5.74
CA ASP A 326 12.89 0.78 -4.87
C ASP A 326 12.17 -0.58 -4.92
N LEU A 327 10.86 -0.58 -5.21
CA LEU A 327 10.07 -1.79 -5.36
C LEU A 327 10.18 -2.41 -6.76
N ILE A 328 10.73 -1.69 -7.73
CA ILE A 328 10.90 -2.19 -9.09
C ILE A 328 12.11 -3.12 -9.19
N GLU A 329 13.21 -2.80 -8.50
CA GLU A 329 14.47 -3.55 -8.57
C GLU A 329 14.30 -5.07 -8.34
N PRO A 330 13.56 -5.54 -7.31
CA PRO A 330 13.33 -6.96 -7.11
C PRO A 330 12.50 -7.65 -8.21
N LEU A 331 11.79 -6.88 -9.03
CA LEU A 331 10.95 -7.39 -10.13
C LEU A 331 11.70 -7.52 -11.46
N MET A 332 12.92 -6.97 -11.54
CA MET A 332 13.76 -7.04 -12.72
C MET A 332 14.62 -8.30 -12.67
N LYS A 333 14.34 -9.22 -13.60
CA LYS A 333 14.99 -10.53 -13.64
C LYS A 333 16.30 -10.53 -14.43
N SER A 334 16.51 -9.54 -15.31
CA SER A 334 17.68 -9.46 -16.18
C SER A 334 18.23 -8.05 -16.31
N GLU A 335 19.50 -7.95 -16.74
CA GLU A 335 20.15 -6.66 -17.11
C GLU A 335 19.40 -5.97 -18.27
N ALA A 336 18.87 -6.75 -19.21
CA ALA A 336 18.06 -6.24 -20.31
C ALA A 336 16.78 -5.56 -19.81
N ASP A 337 16.12 -6.11 -18.76
CA ASP A 337 14.95 -5.48 -18.13
C ASP A 337 15.32 -4.13 -17.54
N ARG A 338 16.49 -4.01 -16.91
CA ARG A 338 16.98 -2.76 -16.30
C ARG A 338 17.25 -1.70 -17.36
N ALA A 339 17.99 -2.06 -18.41
CA ALA A 339 18.31 -1.16 -19.51
C ALA A 339 17.04 -0.65 -20.21
N PHE A 340 16.08 -1.54 -20.42
CA PHE A 340 14.80 -1.23 -21.05
C PHE A 340 13.96 -0.25 -20.19
N LEU A 341 13.91 -0.45 -18.90
CA LEU A 341 13.12 0.41 -18.01
C LEU A 341 13.78 1.77 -17.77
N LYS A 342 15.07 1.91 -18.01
CA LYS A 342 15.81 3.16 -17.78
C LYS A 342 15.14 4.36 -18.46
N ASP A 343 14.80 4.25 -19.74
CA ASP A 343 14.13 5.33 -20.49
C ASP A 343 12.78 5.70 -19.87
N ILE A 344 12.01 4.70 -19.43
CA ILE A 344 10.69 4.93 -18.80
C ILE A 344 10.86 5.65 -17.47
N LEU A 345 11.87 5.27 -16.68
CA LEU A 345 12.15 5.84 -15.37
C LEU A 345 12.68 7.27 -15.46
N GLU A 346 13.56 7.56 -16.40
CA GLU A 346 14.14 8.90 -16.61
C GLU A 346 13.08 9.91 -17.08
N GLN A 347 12.12 9.48 -17.90
CA GLN A 347 11.08 10.35 -18.44
C GLN A 347 9.78 10.35 -17.64
N ARG A 348 9.74 9.71 -16.46
CA ARG A 348 8.53 9.63 -15.65
C ARG A 348 8.00 11.00 -15.26
N LYS A 349 6.69 11.17 -15.32
CA LYS A 349 6.02 12.46 -15.10
C LYS A 349 5.70 12.70 -13.61
N ASN A 350 5.40 11.65 -12.85
CA ASN A 350 5.18 11.76 -11.41
C ASN A 350 6.52 11.56 -10.67
N LEU A 351 7.06 12.64 -10.12
CA LEU A 351 8.27 12.63 -9.30
C LEU A 351 7.97 12.59 -7.80
N ARG A 352 6.71 12.57 -7.43
CA ARG A 352 6.27 12.54 -6.04
C ARG A 352 5.93 11.12 -5.64
N ASP A 353 6.60 10.62 -4.63
CA ASP A 353 6.12 9.43 -3.94
C ASP A 353 4.82 9.79 -3.21
N ARG A 354 3.81 8.90 -3.25
CA ARG A 354 2.57 9.04 -2.48
C ARG A 354 2.84 9.21 -0.97
N PHE A 355 4.03 8.82 -0.53
CA PHE A 355 4.47 8.84 0.86
C PHE A 355 5.22 10.12 1.24
N ASN A 356 5.65 10.95 0.29
CA ASN A 356 6.30 12.23 0.52
C ASN A 356 5.26 13.36 0.66
N PHE A 357 4.61 13.44 1.82
CA PHE A 357 3.75 14.55 2.16
C PHE A 357 4.52 15.56 3.01
N GLU A 358 4.50 16.83 2.63
CA GLU A 358 4.86 17.91 3.55
C GLU A 358 3.81 18.01 4.66
N VAL A 359 4.20 18.50 5.85
CA VAL A 359 3.27 18.64 6.99
C VAL A 359 2.07 19.51 6.64
N ALA A 360 2.25 20.53 5.79
CA ALA A 360 1.18 21.40 5.28
C ALA A 360 0.11 20.63 4.47
N ASP A 361 0.49 19.55 3.82
CA ASP A 361 -0.41 18.72 3.00
C ASP A 361 -1.30 17.78 3.83
N LEU A 362 -0.97 17.60 5.10
CA LEU A 362 -1.71 16.77 6.05
C LEU A 362 -2.77 17.57 6.80
N THR A 363 -2.78 18.90 6.64
CA THR A 363 -3.78 19.77 7.25
C THR A 363 -5.05 19.76 6.40
N PRO A 364 -6.24 19.51 6.96
CA PRO A 364 -7.48 19.66 6.21
C PRO A 364 -7.57 21.07 5.63
N PRO A 365 -8.08 21.27 4.39
CA PRO A 365 -8.35 22.60 3.89
C PRO A 365 -9.27 23.31 4.88
N ALA A 366 -8.95 24.58 5.20
CA ALA A 366 -9.78 25.41 6.05
C ALA A 366 -11.23 25.34 5.53
N SER A 367 -12.17 25.03 6.41
CA SER A 367 -13.59 24.93 6.08
C SER A 367 -14.01 26.24 5.40
N SER A 368 -14.64 26.13 4.25
CA SER A 368 -15.19 27.28 3.49
C SER A 368 -16.28 28.07 4.23
N ALA A 369 -16.51 27.80 5.52
CA ALA A 369 -17.44 28.52 6.39
C ALA A 369 -16.90 29.87 6.89
N ASP A 370 -15.59 30.14 6.75
CA ASP A 370 -15.00 31.40 7.25
C ASP A 370 -14.87 32.54 6.21
N VAL A 371 -15.38 32.36 4.99
CA VAL A 371 -15.30 33.41 3.94
C VAL A 371 -16.55 34.29 3.87
N SER A 372 -17.64 33.95 4.58
CA SER A 372 -18.91 34.71 4.47
C SER A 372 -19.15 35.80 5.52
N THR A 373 -18.15 36.13 6.39
CA THR A 373 -18.35 37.11 7.48
C THR A 373 -17.45 38.36 7.40
N ARG A 374 -16.88 38.67 6.22
CA ARG A 374 -16.10 39.92 6.05
C ARG A 374 -16.56 40.83 4.91
N GLU A 375 -17.82 40.79 4.54
CA GLU A 375 -18.42 41.87 3.72
C GLU A 375 -19.74 42.26 4.33
N GLY A 376 -19.73 43.30 5.14
CA GLY A 376 -20.94 43.88 5.72
C GLY A 376 -20.68 44.82 6.89
N GLY A 377 -19.96 45.93 6.65
CA GLY A 377 -19.73 46.88 7.69
C GLY A 377 -19.15 48.22 7.21
N THR A 378 -19.88 48.92 6.33
CA THR A 378 -19.69 50.37 6.13
C THR A 378 -21.02 50.97 5.70
N ARG A 379 -21.75 51.46 6.69
CA ARG A 379 -22.47 52.74 6.68
C ARG A 379 -22.97 53.08 8.07
#